data_3b7e2dc002b431d93f82816894387109
#
_entry.id   3b7e2dc002b431d93f82816894387109
#
_cell.length_a   1.000
_cell.length_b   1.000
_cell.length_c   1.000
_cell.angle_alpha   90.00
_cell.angle_beta   90.00
_cell.angle_gamma   90.00
#
_symmetry.space_group_name_H-M   'P 1'
#
loop_
_entity.id
_entity.type
_entity.pdbx_description
1 polymer ?
#
loop_
_entity_poly.entity_id
_entity_poly.type
_entity_poly.pdbx_seq_one_letter_code
_entity_poly.pdbx_strand_id
1 'polypeptide(L)'
;MSQQQKQSMFISIDGIDGCGKSTQIQRLTEHLEGRGREVITVRDPGSSEVGGKLRKLLLESDLVMHRRTEAMLFMASRCEMVEASIRPALDRGSTVISDRFLLANVVYQSVGGEVAAEELWQLGLLANGNLRPDFTILFDMPAASAMQRIKGPTDRMESRGVEYMEAVRQQFLAQLPHSSDSVAVVNADQSADAVTEEMLARVAEFLSNA
;
A
#
# COMPACT_ATOMS: atom_id res chain seq x y z
N MET A 1 19.68 -30.07 -12.12
CA MET A 1 18.68 -29.62 -11.10
C MET A 1 18.01 -28.39 -11.70
N SER A 2 16.78 -28.52 -12.19
CA SER A 2 16.02 -27.42 -12.78
C SER A 2 15.75 -26.39 -11.67
N GLN A 3 16.34 -25.21 -11.79
CA GLN A 3 15.86 -24.03 -11.05
C GLN A 3 14.41 -23.80 -11.51
N GLN A 4 13.46 -24.22 -10.70
CA GLN A 4 12.08 -23.81 -10.85
C GLN A 4 12.10 -22.29 -10.80
N GLN A 5 11.90 -21.64 -11.92
CA GLN A 5 11.88 -20.18 -12.03
C GLN A 5 10.75 -19.73 -11.11
N LYS A 6 11.10 -19.16 -9.96
CA LYS A 6 10.10 -18.66 -9.01
C LYS A 6 9.33 -17.54 -9.71
N GLN A 7 8.04 -17.74 -9.88
CA GLN A 7 7.14 -16.78 -10.50
C GLN A 7 7.24 -15.44 -9.79
N SER A 8 7.40 -14.35 -10.55
CA SER A 8 7.36 -12.99 -10.00
C SER A 8 6.03 -12.77 -9.27
N MET A 9 6.04 -11.91 -8.27
CA MET A 9 4.86 -11.66 -7.44
C MET A 9 4.83 -10.21 -7.01
N PHE A 10 3.65 -9.59 -7.04
CA PHE A 10 3.45 -8.22 -6.57
C PHE A 10 2.46 -8.20 -5.41
N ILE A 11 2.92 -7.83 -4.22
CA ILE A 11 2.12 -7.69 -3.00
C ILE A 11 1.97 -6.21 -2.64
N SER A 12 0.75 -5.73 -2.43
CA SER A 12 0.50 -4.44 -1.79
C SER A 12 0.15 -4.62 -0.32
N ILE A 13 0.69 -3.75 0.52
CA ILE A 13 0.37 -3.70 1.95
C ILE A 13 -0.24 -2.34 2.26
N ASP A 14 -1.48 -2.36 2.71
CA ASP A 14 -2.30 -1.19 2.96
C ASP A 14 -2.84 -1.14 4.40
N GLY A 15 -3.40 -0.01 4.79
CA GLY A 15 -3.94 0.25 6.12
C GLY A 15 -3.66 1.68 6.58
N ILE A 16 -4.34 2.14 7.61
CA ILE A 16 -4.17 3.49 8.18
C ILE A 16 -2.77 3.66 8.79
N ASP A 17 -2.35 4.89 9.04
CA ASP A 17 -1.08 5.14 9.72
C ASP A 17 -1.14 4.69 11.18
N GLY A 18 -0.02 4.23 11.72
CA GLY A 18 0.04 3.62 13.06
C GLY A 18 -0.34 2.13 13.15
N CYS A 19 -0.89 1.50 12.09
CA CYS A 19 -1.25 0.07 12.14
C CYS A 19 -0.05 -0.91 12.06
N GLY A 20 1.19 -0.41 11.91
CA GLY A 20 2.40 -1.25 11.99
C GLY A 20 2.92 -1.80 10.66
N LYS A 21 2.47 -1.27 9.51
CA LYS A 21 2.89 -1.72 8.16
C LYS A 21 4.39 -1.90 8.00
N SER A 22 5.19 -0.89 8.35
CA SER A 22 6.65 -0.92 8.12
C SER A 22 7.33 -2.09 8.82
N THR A 23 6.94 -2.42 10.06
CA THR A 23 7.46 -3.58 10.79
C THR A 23 7.10 -4.88 10.07
N GLN A 24 5.87 -4.99 9.59
CA GLN A 24 5.39 -6.21 8.94
C GLN A 24 5.96 -6.38 7.53
N ILE A 25 6.18 -5.29 6.80
CA ILE A 25 6.89 -5.30 5.51
C ILE A 25 8.31 -5.84 5.69
N GLN A 26 9.03 -5.36 6.69
CA GLN A 26 10.38 -5.86 6.99
C GLN A 26 10.36 -7.36 7.27
N ARG A 27 9.48 -7.82 8.16
CA ARG A 27 9.35 -9.24 8.53
C ARG A 27 8.93 -10.13 7.35
N LEU A 28 8.03 -9.64 6.50
CA LEU A 28 7.65 -10.36 5.28
C LEU A 28 8.81 -10.45 4.30
N THR A 29 9.58 -9.37 4.14
CA THR A 29 10.78 -9.35 3.29
C THR A 29 11.78 -10.41 3.76
N GLU A 30 12.16 -10.37 5.04
CA GLU A 30 13.08 -11.34 5.65
C GLU A 30 12.59 -12.80 5.48
N HIS A 31 11.29 -13.02 5.65
CA HIS A 31 10.67 -14.34 5.49
C HIS A 31 10.76 -14.86 4.04
N LEU A 32 10.50 -14.01 3.04
CA LEU A 32 10.53 -14.39 1.64
C LEU A 32 11.97 -14.55 1.13
N GLU A 33 12.89 -13.69 1.58
CA GLU A 33 14.33 -13.82 1.28
C GLU A 33 14.91 -15.09 1.88
N GLY A 34 14.53 -15.44 3.12
CA GLY A 34 14.90 -16.70 3.76
C GLY A 34 14.41 -17.95 3.00
N ARG A 35 13.43 -17.78 2.11
CA ARG A 35 12.96 -18.82 1.17
C ARG A 35 13.61 -18.71 -0.21
N GLY A 36 14.63 -17.85 -0.35
CA GLY A 36 15.42 -17.67 -1.57
C GLY A 36 14.66 -16.92 -2.67
N ARG A 37 13.73 -16.04 -2.33
CA ARG A 37 13.15 -15.05 -3.26
C ARG A 37 14.01 -13.81 -3.26
N GLU A 38 14.18 -13.19 -4.43
CA GLU A 38 14.65 -11.81 -4.52
C GLU A 38 13.48 -10.88 -4.22
N VAL A 39 13.62 -10.01 -3.22
CA VAL A 39 12.54 -9.11 -2.79
C VAL A 39 12.96 -7.66 -2.99
N ILE A 40 12.09 -6.89 -3.64
CA ILE A 40 12.22 -5.45 -3.80
C ILE A 40 11.08 -4.78 -3.04
N THR A 41 11.41 -3.86 -2.15
CA THR A 41 10.42 -3.05 -1.45
C THR A 41 10.32 -1.66 -2.05
N VAL A 42 9.09 -1.20 -2.27
CA VAL A 42 8.79 0.16 -2.75
C VAL A 42 7.77 0.81 -1.83
N ARG A 43 7.69 2.14 -1.86
CA ARG A 43 6.75 2.94 -1.08
C ARG A 43 6.01 3.94 -1.96
N ASP A 44 4.70 3.96 -1.88
CA ASP A 44 3.83 4.87 -2.62
C ASP A 44 3.23 5.95 -1.69
N PRO A 45 3.50 7.24 -1.96
CA PRO A 45 4.36 7.79 -3.01
C PRO A 45 5.84 7.77 -2.60
N GLY A 46 6.78 7.72 -3.58
CA GLY A 46 8.14 8.12 -3.29
C GLY A 46 9.30 7.28 -3.82
N SER A 47 9.09 6.07 -4.31
CA SER A 47 10.18 5.14 -4.71
C SER A 47 10.74 5.39 -6.11
N SER A 48 10.85 6.65 -6.52
CA SER A 48 11.59 7.10 -7.71
C SER A 48 12.08 8.52 -7.45
N GLU A 49 12.99 9.05 -8.28
CA GLU A 49 13.47 10.42 -8.12
C GLU A 49 12.32 11.44 -8.25
N VAL A 50 11.49 11.28 -9.26
CA VAL A 50 10.29 12.13 -9.48
C VAL A 50 9.30 11.93 -8.35
N GLY A 51 9.01 10.66 -7.99
CA GLY A 51 8.11 10.30 -6.90
C GLY A 51 8.55 10.88 -5.55
N GLY A 52 9.85 10.93 -5.26
CA GLY A 52 10.39 11.54 -4.05
C GLY A 52 10.15 13.05 -3.98
N LYS A 53 10.24 13.77 -5.11
CA LYS A 53 9.91 15.20 -5.20
C LYS A 53 8.41 15.44 -5.02
N LEU A 54 7.58 14.60 -5.65
CA LEU A 54 6.13 14.66 -5.51
C LEU A 54 5.68 14.32 -4.09
N ARG A 55 6.32 13.35 -3.43
CA ARG A 55 6.05 13.02 -2.03
C ARG A 55 6.26 14.22 -1.12
N LYS A 56 7.39 14.94 -1.27
CA LYS A 56 7.65 16.16 -0.49
C LYS A 56 6.58 17.22 -0.72
N LEU A 57 6.19 17.43 -1.97
CA LEU A 57 5.11 18.37 -2.31
C LEU A 57 3.77 17.94 -1.69
N LEU A 58 3.44 16.66 -1.70
CA LEU A 58 2.16 16.13 -1.23
C LEU A 58 2.02 16.08 0.29
N LEU A 59 3.09 15.70 1.00
CA LEU A 59 3.03 15.37 2.43
C LEU A 59 3.72 16.38 3.33
N GLU A 60 4.76 17.09 2.82
CA GLU A 60 5.63 17.94 3.63
C GLU A 60 5.45 19.45 3.33
N SER A 61 4.64 19.83 2.32
CA SER A 61 4.39 21.24 2.01
C SER A 61 3.13 21.78 2.66
N ASP A 62 3.12 23.07 2.97
CA ASP A 62 1.96 23.79 3.48
C ASP A 62 0.99 24.24 2.38
N LEU A 63 1.19 23.76 1.14
CA LEU A 63 0.35 24.14 0.02
C LEU A 63 -1.05 23.57 0.14
N VAL A 64 -2.06 24.42 0.02
CA VAL A 64 -3.44 23.99 -0.09
C VAL A 64 -3.70 23.61 -1.55
N MET A 65 -4.04 22.34 -1.74
CA MET A 65 -4.32 21.79 -3.07
C MET A 65 -5.77 21.32 -3.17
N HIS A 66 -6.37 21.48 -4.34
CA HIS A 66 -7.64 20.88 -4.65
C HIS A 66 -7.51 19.35 -4.66
N ARG A 67 -8.51 18.63 -4.17
CA ARG A 67 -8.49 17.14 -4.07
C ARG A 67 -8.14 16.43 -5.37
N ARG A 68 -8.66 16.91 -6.50
CA ARG A 68 -8.31 16.36 -7.82
C ARG A 68 -6.85 16.54 -8.18
N THR A 69 -6.26 17.71 -7.85
CA THR A 69 -4.83 17.97 -8.07
C THR A 69 -3.99 17.01 -7.22
N GLU A 70 -4.34 16.86 -5.95
CA GLU A 70 -3.69 15.93 -5.02
C GLU A 70 -3.75 14.49 -5.57
N ALA A 71 -4.93 14.02 -6.00
CA ALA A 71 -5.09 12.69 -6.59
C ALA A 71 -4.21 12.48 -7.82
N MET A 72 -4.16 13.45 -8.74
CA MET A 72 -3.34 13.38 -9.96
C MET A 72 -1.85 13.33 -9.65
N LEU A 73 -1.38 14.06 -8.64
CA LEU A 73 0.03 14.04 -8.23
C LEU A 73 0.42 12.70 -7.58
N PHE A 74 -0.47 12.08 -6.80
CA PHE A 74 -0.28 10.71 -6.33
C PHE A 74 -0.21 9.72 -7.50
N MET A 75 -1.09 9.86 -8.50
CA MET A 75 -1.08 9.01 -9.70
C MET A 75 0.22 9.19 -10.51
N ALA A 76 0.70 10.42 -10.67
CA ALA A 76 1.97 10.69 -11.35
C ALA A 76 3.16 10.05 -10.62
N SER A 77 3.21 10.16 -9.29
CA SER A 77 4.24 9.50 -8.48
C SER A 77 4.23 7.97 -8.65
N ARG A 78 3.03 7.38 -8.69
CA ARG A 78 2.86 5.93 -8.86
C ARG A 78 3.22 5.49 -10.26
N CYS A 79 2.85 6.23 -11.29
CA CYS A 79 3.24 5.95 -12.67
C CYS A 79 4.78 5.78 -12.77
N GLU A 80 5.53 6.74 -12.26
CA GLU A 80 6.99 6.68 -12.22
C GLU A 80 7.52 5.49 -11.42
N MET A 81 6.92 5.18 -10.27
CA MET A 81 7.31 4.03 -9.45
C MET A 81 7.06 2.71 -10.18
N VAL A 82 5.94 2.58 -10.88
CA VAL A 82 5.61 1.39 -11.66
C VAL A 82 6.63 1.17 -12.76
N GLU A 83 6.91 2.18 -13.57
CA GLU A 83 7.79 2.04 -14.74
C GLU A 83 9.27 1.96 -14.35
N ALA A 84 9.70 2.71 -13.34
CA ALA A 84 11.11 2.74 -12.95
C ALA A 84 11.53 1.59 -12.01
N SER A 85 10.60 1.00 -11.26
CA SER A 85 10.95 0.07 -10.19
C SER A 85 10.16 -1.24 -10.26
N ILE A 86 8.81 -1.19 -10.31
CA ILE A 86 7.99 -2.40 -10.14
C ILE A 86 8.09 -3.28 -11.38
N ARG A 87 7.80 -2.77 -12.58
CA ARG A 87 7.86 -3.57 -13.82
C ARG A 87 9.23 -4.20 -14.04
N PRO A 88 10.35 -3.44 -13.98
CA PRO A 88 11.66 -4.05 -14.14
C PRO A 88 12.00 -5.14 -13.11
N ALA A 89 11.48 -5.04 -11.88
CA ALA A 89 11.66 -6.06 -10.87
C ALA A 89 10.84 -7.33 -11.18
N LEU A 90 9.57 -7.16 -11.55
CA LEU A 90 8.70 -8.28 -11.95
C LEU A 90 9.25 -9.01 -13.20
N ASP A 91 9.73 -8.27 -14.19
CA ASP A 91 10.33 -8.83 -15.42
C ASP A 91 11.57 -9.69 -15.15
N ARG A 92 12.31 -9.39 -14.05
CA ARG A 92 13.45 -10.20 -13.61
C ARG A 92 13.07 -11.42 -12.76
N GLY A 93 11.76 -11.58 -12.43
CA GLY A 93 11.29 -12.66 -11.57
C GLY A 93 11.35 -12.33 -10.07
N SER A 94 11.60 -11.07 -9.69
CA SER A 94 11.62 -10.64 -8.29
C SER A 94 10.22 -10.59 -7.70
N THR A 95 10.13 -10.70 -6.37
CA THR A 95 8.93 -10.36 -5.61
C THR A 95 8.96 -8.88 -5.27
N VAL A 96 7.88 -8.16 -5.54
CA VAL A 96 7.73 -6.76 -5.15
C VAL A 96 6.78 -6.65 -3.98
N ILE A 97 7.17 -5.92 -2.94
CA ILE A 97 6.29 -5.53 -1.81
C ILE A 97 6.16 -4.01 -1.84
N SER A 98 4.94 -3.51 -1.97
CA SER A 98 4.66 -2.08 -1.93
C SER A 98 4.04 -1.66 -0.60
N ASP A 99 4.67 -0.70 0.09
CA ASP A 99 4.04 0.05 1.19
C ASP A 99 3.07 1.04 0.57
N ARG A 100 1.81 0.66 0.54
CA ARG A 100 0.69 1.27 -0.19
C ARG A 100 0.79 1.10 -1.71
N PHE A 101 -0.37 1.15 -2.35
CA PHE A 101 -0.52 1.22 -3.80
C PHE A 101 -1.80 1.99 -4.14
N LEU A 102 -2.47 1.63 -5.26
CA LEU A 102 -3.64 2.35 -5.76
C LEU A 102 -4.79 2.42 -4.74
N LEU A 103 -5.00 1.36 -3.94
CA LEU A 103 -6.05 1.32 -2.92
C LEU A 103 -5.94 2.50 -1.95
N ALA A 104 -4.75 2.79 -1.42
CA ALA A 104 -4.55 3.93 -0.53
C ALA A 104 -4.96 5.26 -1.17
N ASN A 105 -4.56 5.48 -2.43
CA ASN A 105 -4.92 6.72 -3.13
C ASN A 105 -6.44 6.83 -3.32
N VAL A 106 -7.10 5.75 -3.77
CA VAL A 106 -8.57 5.74 -3.90
C VAL A 106 -9.23 6.09 -2.58
N VAL A 107 -8.80 5.44 -1.49
CA VAL A 107 -9.38 5.65 -0.16
C VAL A 107 -9.18 7.08 0.33
N TYR A 108 -7.94 7.56 0.39
CA TYR A 108 -7.65 8.87 0.98
C TYR A 108 -8.26 10.05 0.18
N GLN A 109 -8.34 9.96 -1.14
CA GLN A 109 -8.86 11.03 -1.97
C GLN A 109 -10.37 10.98 -2.17
N SER A 110 -11.03 9.83 -1.95
CA SER A 110 -12.49 9.73 -2.02
C SER A 110 -13.20 10.10 -0.70
N VAL A 111 -12.53 9.97 0.46
CA VAL A 111 -13.11 10.40 1.74
C VAL A 111 -13.37 11.90 1.73
N GLY A 112 -14.64 12.28 1.91
CA GLY A 112 -15.12 13.65 1.79
C GLY A 112 -15.94 13.92 0.53
N GLY A 113 -15.99 12.96 -0.43
CA GLY A 113 -16.93 12.96 -1.54
C GLY A 113 -16.64 13.91 -2.70
N GLU A 114 -15.48 14.59 -2.72
CA GLU A 114 -15.13 15.52 -3.82
C GLU A 114 -14.71 14.81 -5.11
N VAL A 115 -14.21 13.57 -5.00
CA VAL A 115 -13.84 12.71 -6.13
C VAL A 115 -14.41 11.33 -5.84
N ALA A 116 -15.12 10.76 -6.80
CA ALA A 116 -15.70 9.42 -6.64
C ALA A 116 -14.61 8.34 -6.68
N ALA A 117 -14.80 7.27 -5.88
CA ALA A 117 -13.84 6.17 -5.85
C ALA A 117 -13.68 5.50 -7.22
N GLU A 118 -14.78 5.37 -7.98
CA GLU A 118 -14.79 4.79 -9.32
C GLU A 118 -13.92 5.58 -10.30
N GLU A 119 -13.97 6.92 -10.24
CA GLU A 119 -13.13 7.79 -11.08
C GLU A 119 -11.64 7.62 -10.72
N LEU A 120 -11.34 7.47 -9.43
CA LEU A 120 -9.97 7.26 -8.95
C LEU A 120 -9.44 5.88 -9.36
N TRP A 121 -10.28 4.83 -9.33
CA TRP A 121 -9.90 3.52 -9.85
C TRP A 121 -9.58 3.56 -11.34
N GLN A 122 -10.43 4.22 -12.16
CA GLN A 122 -10.20 4.35 -13.60
C GLN A 122 -8.91 5.12 -13.91
N LEU A 123 -8.72 6.26 -13.25
CA LEU A 123 -7.51 7.06 -13.41
C LEU A 123 -6.26 6.29 -12.97
N GLY A 124 -6.37 5.56 -11.87
CA GLY A 124 -5.29 4.74 -11.33
C GLY A 124 -4.88 3.60 -12.24
N LEU A 125 -5.83 2.89 -12.84
CA LEU A 125 -5.53 1.83 -13.81
C LEU A 125 -4.78 2.37 -15.03
N LEU A 126 -5.18 3.55 -15.54
CA LEU A 126 -4.45 4.23 -16.61
C LEU A 126 -3.01 4.58 -16.17
N ALA A 127 -2.84 5.19 -14.98
CA ALA A 127 -1.55 5.59 -14.47
C ALA A 127 -0.60 4.42 -14.20
N ASN A 128 -1.13 3.26 -13.82
CA ASN A 128 -0.35 2.05 -13.55
C ASN A 128 -0.09 1.20 -14.82
N GLY A 129 -0.60 1.61 -16.00
CA GLY A 129 -0.57 0.78 -17.20
C GLY A 129 -1.26 -0.57 -16.98
N ASN A 130 -2.41 -0.57 -16.29
CA ASN A 130 -3.21 -1.73 -15.86
C ASN A 130 -2.48 -2.72 -14.92
N LEU A 131 -1.32 -2.36 -14.36
CA LEU A 131 -0.68 -3.19 -13.36
C LEU A 131 -1.50 -3.19 -12.06
N ARG A 132 -1.75 -4.38 -11.53
CA ARG A 132 -2.42 -4.60 -10.24
C ARG A 132 -1.56 -5.52 -9.38
N PRO A 133 -1.65 -5.41 -8.04
CA PRO A 133 -1.07 -6.42 -7.18
C PRO A 133 -1.70 -7.79 -7.43
N ASP A 134 -0.92 -8.86 -7.30
CA ASP A 134 -1.42 -10.23 -7.25
C ASP A 134 -2.13 -10.49 -5.91
N PHE A 135 -1.65 -9.82 -4.86
CA PHE A 135 -2.20 -9.95 -3.51
C PHE A 135 -2.17 -8.62 -2.75
N THR A 136 -3.29 -8.23 -2.15
CA THR A 136 -3.37 -7.05 -1.28
C THR A 136 -3.67 -7.47 0.15
N ILE A 137 -2.83 -7.05 1.09
CA ILE A 137 -3.00 -7.27 2.52
C ILE A 137 -3.39 -5.95 3.17
N LEU A 138 -4.55 -5.91 3.80
CA LEU A 138 -5.02 -4.78 4.60
C LEU A 138 -4.77 -5.06 6.09
N PHE A 139 -3.95 -4.24 6.72
CA PHE A 139 -3.83 -4.22 8.18
C PHE A 139 -4.93 -3.36 8.76
N ASP A 140 -5.93 -4.03 9.35
CA ASP A 140 -7.09 -3.38 9.96
C ASP A 140 -6.88 -3.14 11.45
N MET A 141 -7.13 -1.91 11.89
CA MET A 141 -7.03 -1.49 13.28
C MET A 141 -7.98 -0.30 13.53
N PRO A 142 -8.68 -0.23 14.67
CA PRO A 142 -9.43 0.95 15.04
C PRO A 142 -8.59 2.22 15.02
N ALA A 143 -9.10 3.30 14.43
CA ALA A 143 -8.34 4.55 14.28
C ALA A 143 -7.84 5.10 15.63
N ALA A 144 -8.61 4.95 16.69
CA ALA A 144 -8.20 5.37 18.03
C ALA A 144 -6.96 4.62 18.55
N SER A 145 -6.86 3.30 18.31
CA SER A 145 -5.69 2.48 18.65
C SER A 145 -4.48 2.87 17.79
N ALA A 146 -4.69 3.06 16.50
CA ALA A 146 -3.63 3.41 15.56
C ALA A 146 -3.00 4.77 15.90
N MET A 147 -3.81 5.79 16.18
CA MET A 147 -3.33 7.14 16.53
C MET A 147 -2.51 7.16 17.82
N GLN A 148 -2.80 6.30 18.79
CA GLN A 148 -2.00 6.18 20.01
C GLN A 148 -0.58 5.64 19.74
N ARG A 149 -0.37 4.93 18.63
CA ARG A 149 0.93 4.37 18.25
C ARG A 149 1.79 5.35 17.45
N ILE A 150 1.19 6.40 16.89
CA ILE A 150 1.92 7.43 16.13
C ILE A 150 2.73 8.29 17.11
N LYS A 151 4.05 8.34 16.90
CA LYS A 151 4.97 9.16 17.70
C LYS A 151 5.60 10.23 16.80
N GLY A 152 5.53 11.48 17.21
CA GLY A 152 6.12 12.60 16.46
C GLY A 152 5.09 13.52 15.81
N PRO A 153 5.54 14.46 14.96
CA PRO A 153 4.63 15.35 14.26
C PRO A 153 3.75 14.55 13.29
N THR A 154 2.45 14.83 13.33
CA THR A 154 1.48 14.26 12.40
C THR A 154 1.67 14.85 11.00
N ASP A 155 1.51 14.02 9.98
CA ASP A 155 1.46 14.50 8.62
C ASP A 155 0.11 15.19 8.32
N ARG A 156 -0.02 15.71 7.09
CA ARG A 156 -1.21 16.44 6.64
C ARG A 156 -2.50 15.60 6.68
N MET A 157 -2.41 14.28 6.56
CA MET A 157 -3.58 13.39 6.60
C MET A 157 -3.94 13.02 8.03
N GLU A 158 -2.95 12.71 8.86
CA GLU A 158 -3.11 12.38 10.28
C GLU A 158 -3.67 13.55 11.11
N SER A 159 -3.35 14.80 10.73
CA SER A 159 -3.82 16.01 11.41
C SER A 159 -5.33 16.25 11.34
N ARG A 160 -6.06 15.47 10.51
CA ARG A 160 -7.53 15.59 10.35
C ARG A 160 -8.36 14.95 11.46
N GLY A 161 -7.73 14.22 12.39
CA GLY A 161 -8.35 13.66 13.59
C GLY A 161 -8.92 12.26 13.45
N VAL A 162 -9.35 11.70 14.60
CA VAL A 162 -9.78 10.29 14.74
C VAL A 162 -10.98 9.95 13.85
N GLU A 163 -11.97 10.82 13.77
CA GLU A 163 -13.19 10.58 12.99
C GLU A 163 -12.90 10.45 11.50
N TYR A 164 -12.00 11.31 10.98
CA TYR A 164 -11.54 11.20 9.60
C TYR A 164 -10.78 9.89 9.37
N MET A 165 -9.87 9.51 10.27
CA MET A 165 -9.10 8.27 10.15
C MET A 165 -9.99 7.03 10.26
N GLU A 166 -11.07 7.08 11.03
CA GLU A 166 -12.05 5.98 11.08
C GLU A 166 -12.85 5.90 9.77
N ALA A 167 -13.23 7.04 9.17
CA ALA A 167 -13.84 7.05 7.85
C ALA A 167 -12.89 6.49 6.78
N VAL A 168 -11.60 6.81 6.84
CA VAL A 168 -10.55 6.23 5.98
C VAL A 168 -10.45 4.72 6.18
N ARG A 169 -10.44 4.23 7.42
CA ARG A 169 -10.44 2.79 7.73
C ARG A 169 -11.62 2.07 7.10
N GLN A 170 -12.83 2.61 7.26
CA GLN A 170 -14.05 2.02 6.67
C GLN A 170 -13.97 1.99 5.14
N GLN A 171 -13.43 3.03 4.52
CA GLN A 171 -13.21 3.05 3.07
C GLN A 171 -12.16 2.02 2.63
N PHE A 172 -11.09 1.78 3.41
CA PHE A 172 -10.16 0.68 3.11
C PHE A 172 -10.88 -0.65 3.04
N LEU A 173 -11.71 -0.97 4.02
CA LEU A 173 -12.49 -2.22 4.03
C LEU A 173 -13.47 -2.31 2.86
N ALA A 174 -14.14 -1.21 2.52
CA ALA A 174 -15.11 -1.17 1.43
C ALA A 174 -14.44 -1.29 0.05
N GLN A 175 -13.26 -0.69 -0.14
CA GLN A 175 -12.57 -0.64 -1.44
C GLN A 175 -11.58 -1.79 -1.64
N LEU A 176 -11.24 -2.54 -0.59
CA LEU A 176 -10.27 -3.64 -0.66
C LEU A 176 -10.56 -4.67 -1.77
N PRO A 177 -11.82 -5.12 -1.98
CA PRO A 177 -12.12 -6.11 -3.03
C PRO A 177 -11.78 -5.66 -4.47
N HIS A 178 -11.62 -4.34 -4.68
CA HIS A 178 -11.27 -3.78 -5.98
C HIS A 178 -9.76 -3.69 -6.22
N SER A 179 -8.94 -3.94 -5.20
CA SER A 179 -7.48 -3.71 -5.27
C SER A 179 -6.72 -4.79 -6.03
N SER A 180 -7.11 -6.04 -5.86
CA SER A 180 -6.53 -7.23 -6.49
C SER A 180 -7.52 -8.40 -6.47
N ASP A 181 -7.22 -9.46 -7.22
CA ASP A 181 -8.08 -10.64 -7.24
C ASP A 181 -7.98 -11.48 -5.95
N SER A 182 -6.85 -11.37 -5.25
CA SER A 182 -6.64 -11.99 -3.95
C SER A 182 -6.42 -10.92 -2.88
N VAL A 183 -7.21 -10.95 -1.81
CA VAL A 183 -7.15 -9.97 -0.73
C VAL A 183 -7.18 -10.66 0.63
N ALA A 184 -6.54 -10.07 1.63
CA ALA A 184 -6.65 -10.49 3.02
C ALA A 184 -6.77 -9.30 3.96
N VAL A 185 -7.55 -9.46 5.02
CA VAL A 185 -7.56 -8.55 6.16
C VAL A 185 -6.81 -9.23 7.30
N VAL A 186 -5.88 -8.51 7.91
CA VAL A 186 -5.09 -8.93 9.08
C VAL A 186 -5.44 -8.01 10.23
N ASN A 187 -5.82 -8.59 11.36
CA ASN A 187 -6.08 -7.80 12.57
C ASN A 187 -4.76 -7.21 13.11
N ALA A 188 -4.58 -5.90 12.99
CA ALA A 188 -3.40 -5.21 13.47
C ALA A 188 -3.50 -4.69 14.91
N ASP A 189 -4.66 -4.84 15.57
CA ASP A 189 -4.87 -4.43 16.97
C ASP A 189 -4.50 -5.54 17.96
N GLN A 190 -3.30 -6.09 17.77
CA GLN A 190 -2.72 -7.13 18.60
C GLN A 190 -1.19 -6.96 18.67
N SER A 191 -0.47 -7.91 19.28
CA SER A 191 0.99 -7.85 19.36
C SER A 191 1.63 -7.96 17.96
N ALA A 192 2.79 -7.34 17.76
CA ALA A 192 3.49 -7.38 16.48
C ALA A 192 3.78 -8.83 16.01
N ASP A 193 4.01 -9.75 16.93
CA ASP A 193 4.28 -11.16 16.62
C ASP A 193 3.02 -11.87 16.16
N ALA A 194 1.89 -11.67 16.83
CA ALA A 194 0.60 -12.23 16.40
C ALA A 194 0.16 -11.68 15.03
N VAL A 195 0.37 -10.39 14.76
CA VAL A 195 0.15 -9.80 13.43
C VAL A 195 1.02 -10.49 12.38
N THR A 196 2.29 -10.77 12.71
CA THR A 196 3.21 -11.47 11.79
C THR A 196 2.72 -12.88 11.49
N GLU A 197 2.34 -13.64 12.50
CA GLU A 197 1.84 -15.02 12.34
C GLU A 197 0.60 -15.04 11.43
N GLU A 198 -0.37 -14.17 11.68
CA GLU A 198 -1.57 -14.07 10.86
C GLU A 198 -1.25 -13.66 9.42
N MET A 199 -0.42 -12.63 9.22
CA MET A 199 0.03 -12.20 7.89
C MET A 199 0.71 -13.34 7.12
N LEU A 200 1.67 -14.04 7.75
CA LEU A 200 2.40 -15.13 7.11
C LEU A 200 1.50 -16.32 6.78
N ALA A 201 0.48 -16.59 7.59
CA ALA A 201 -0.54 -17.60 7.28
C ALA A 201 -1.32 -17.23 6.01
N ARG A 202 -1.75 -15.96 5.88
CA ARG A 202 -2.44 -15.47 4.67
C ARG A 202 -1.56 -15.52 3.42
N VAL A 203 -0.27 -15.16 3.56
CA VAL A 203 0.69 -15.28 2.45
C VAL A 203 0.91 -16.74 2.05
N ALA A 204 1.01 -17.67 3.00
CA ALA A 204 1.16 -19.10 2.72
C ALA A 204 -0.09 -19.68 2.01
N GLU A 205 -1.28 -19.27 2.43
CA GLU A 205 -2.54 -19.63 1.77
C GLU A 205 -2.58 -19.12 0.32
N PHE A 206 -2.24 -17.85 0.11
CA PHE A 206 -2.14 -17.28 -1.25
C PHE A 206 -1.16 -18.04 -2.12
N LEU A 207 0.06 -18.32 -1.61
CA LEU A 207 1.10 -19.03 -2.37
C LEU A 207 0.75 -20.49 -2.68
N SER A 208 -0.13 -21.12 -1.91
CA SER A 208 -0.59 -22.48 -2.17
C SER A 208 -1.71 -22.55 -3.22
N ASN A 209 -2.37 -21.44 -3.50
CA ASN A 209 -3.47 -21.32 -4.46
C ASN A 209 -3.06 -20.66 -5.80
N ALA A 210 -1.84 -20.10 -5.87
CA ALA A 210 -1.27 -19.45 -7.04
C ALA A 210 -0.41 -20.42 -7.87
#